data_a49c1482b36b13f8cea3ade5f8e4fdbf
#
_entry.id   a49c1482b36b13f8cea3ade5f8e4fdbf
#
_cell.length_a   1.000
_cell.length_b   1.000
_cell.length_c   1.000
_cell.angle_alpha   90.00
_cell.angle_beta   90.00
_cell.angle_gamma   90.00
#
_symmetry.space_group_name_H-M   'P 1'
#
loop_
_entity.id
_entity.type
_entity.pdbx_description
1 polymer ?
#
loop_
_entity_poly.entity_id
_entity_poly.type
_entity_poly.pdbx_seq_one_letter_code
_entity_poly.pdbx_strand_id
1 'polypeptide(L)'
;LSTLHTNDVISTPIRLLDMGVPRYMVALSLQMVVAQRLVRVVCENCGEAHTPSPAEHEWLKYELGDKVDAYSYKHGRGCSQCNGTGYTGRTGVYEVLEMTNDLVEAINHEDTGLFVQAARKQMAGQTLRRDAVRLVVNGRTTIDEAMRISNQFED
;
A
#
# COMPACT_ATOMS: atom_id res chain seq x y z
N LEU A 1 7.79 -20.34 3.40
CA LEU A 1 7.44 -19.21 2.55
C LEU A 1 6.32 -19.64 1.61
N SER A 2 5.25 -18.87 1.54
CA SER A 2 4.10 -19.12 0.67
C SER A 2 3.52 -17.80 0.16
N THR A 3 2.61 -17.87 -0.80
CA THR A 3 1.91 -16.70 -1.36
C THR A 3 0.40 -16.92 -1.29
N LEU A 4 -0.33 -15.84 -1.03
CA LEU A 4 -1.78 -15.79 -1.01
C LEU A 4 -2.28 -14.62 -1.86
N HIS A 5 -3.48 -14.75 -2.40
CA HIS A 5 -4.15 -13.66 -3.11
C HIS A 5 -5.06 -12.91 -2.13
N THR A 6 -4.52 -11.89 -1.49
CA THR A 6 -5.23 -11.01 -0.56
C THR A 6 -4.92 -9.55 -0.91
N ASN A 7 -5.81 -8.65 -0.49
CA ASN A 7 -5.67 -7.23 -0.81
C ASN A 7 -4.66 -6.53 0.10
N ASP A 8 -4.62 -6.91 1.39
CA ASP A 8 -3.76 -6.31 2.40
C ASP A 8 -3.17 -7.36 3.35
N VAL A 9 -2.24 -6.93 4.23
CA VAL A 9 -1.57 -7.82 5.17
C VAL A 9 -2.49 -8.26 6.33
N ILE A 10 -3.49 -7.46 6.72
CA ILE A 10 -4.39 -7.78 7.84
C ILE A 10 -5.38 -8.88 7.44
N SER A 11 -5.89 -8.84 6.21
CA SER A 11 -6.82 -9.85 5.72
C SER A 11 -6.19 -11.22 5.49
N THR A 12 -4.87 -11.30 5.36
CA THR A 12 -4.15 -12.56 5.09
C THR A 12 -4.31 -13.59 6.21
N PRO A 13 -4.04 -13.29 7.50
CA PRO A 13 -4.27 -14.26 8.57
C PRO A 13 -5.74 -14.66 8.69
N ILE A 14 -6.66 -13.73 8.51
CA ILE A 14 -8.11 -13.99 8.53
C ILE A 14 -8.48 -14.95 7.40
N ARG A 15 -7.94 -14.74 6.20
CA ARG A 15 -8.16 -15.64 5.06
C ARG A 15 -7.70 -17.06 5.34
N LEU A 16 -6.58 -17.24 6.05
CA LEU A 16 -6.13 -18.57 6.48
C LEU A 16 -7.15 -19.25 7.42
N LEU A 17 -7.71 -18.48 8.36
CA LEU A 17 -8.78 -18.97 9.24
C LEU A 17 -10.02 -19.39 8.45
N ASP A 18 -10.45 -18.58 7.50
CA ASP A 18 -11.61 -18.85 6.62
C ASP A 18 -11.39 -20.11 5.76
N MET A 19 -10.13 -20.40 5.42
CA MET A 19 -9.76 -21.63 4.71
C MET A 19 -9.73 -22.87 5.62
N GLY A 20 -10.04 -22.73 6.90
CA GLY A 20 -10.13 -23.81 7.86
C GLY A 20 -8.82 -24.11 8.60
N VAL A 21 -7.80 -23.25 8.49
CA VAL A 21 -6.58 -23.41 9.29
C VAL A 21 -6.90 -23.06 10.74
N PRO A 22 -6.59 -23.96 11.70
CA PRO A 22 -6.84 -23.69 13.12
C PRO A 22 -6.10 -22.42 13.60
N ARG A 23 -6.74 -21.62 14.47
CA ARG A 23 -6.18 -20.35 14.98
C ARG A 23 -4.79 -20.54 15.58
N TYR A 24 -4.59 -21.57 16.40
CA TYR A 24 -3.30 -21.84 17.03
C TYR A 24 -2.19 -22.12 16.01
N MET A 25 -2.53 -22.74 14.87
CA MET A 25 -1.54 -23.00 13.82
C MET A 25 -1.13 -21.71 13.11
N VAL A 26 -2.10 -20.82 12.81
CA VAL A 26 -1.78 -19.49 12.26
C VAL A 26 -0.90 -18.72 13.24
N ALA A 27 -1.27 -18.69 14.51
CA ALA A 27 -0.54 -18.00 15.56
C ALA A 27 0.92 -18.48 15.72
N LEU A 28 1.14 -19.80 15.65
CA LEU A 28 2.46 -20.41 15.85
C LEU A 28 3.35 -20.36 14.59
N SER A 29 2.75 -20.41 13.41
CA SER A 29 3.50 -20.59 12.15
C SER A 29 3.73 -19.30 11.40
N LEU A 30 2.80 -18.36 11.47
CA LEU A 30 2.88 -17.11 10.74
C LEU A 30 3.77 -16.11 11.49
N GLN A 31 4.86 -15.69 10.87
CA GLN A 31 5.80 -14.76 11.47
C GLN A 31 5.67 -13.34 10.88
N MET A 32 5.43 -13.27 9.57
CA MET A 32 5.34 -12.01 8.87
C MET A 32 4.47 -12.16 7.63
N VAL A 33 3.73 -11.11 7.31
CA VAL A 33 3.01 -10.96 6.05
C VAL A 33 3.53 -9.73 5.33
N VAL A 34 3.82 -9.87 4.04
CA VAL A 34 4.24 -8.77 3.18
C VAL A 34 3.26 -8.66 2.02
N ALA A 35 2.64 -7.53 1.85
CA ALA A 35 1.89 -7.19 0.65
C ALA A 35 2.72 -6.28 -0.24
N GLN A 36 2.67 -6.53 -1.54
CA GLN A 36 3.41 -5.78 -2.56
C GLN A 36 2.49 -5.41 -3.72
N ARG A 37 2.68 -4.20 -4.24
CA ARG A 37 2.10 -3.78 -5.52
C ARG A 37 3.19 -3.09 -6.34
N LEU A 38 3.02 -3.09 -7.66
CA LEU A 38 3.91 -2.40 -8.58
C LEU A 38 3.25 -1.12 -9.09
N VAL A 39 3.99 -0.03 -9.02
CA VAL A 39 3.65 1.24 -9.64
C VAL A 39 4.63 1.57 -10.76
N ARG A 40 4.15 2.21 -11.81
CA ARG A 40 5.01 2.69 -12.90
C ARG A 40 5.82 3.90 -12.43
N VAL A 41 7.05 4.00 -12.88
CA VAL A 41 7.97 5.10 -12.55
C VAL A 41 7.84 6.20 -13.60
N VAL A 42 7.76 7.45 -13.18
CA VAL A 42 7.74 8.62 -14.09
C VAL A 42 9.00 8.60 -14.96
N CYS A 43 8.82 8.79 -16.27
CA CYS A 43 9.92 8.86 -17.21
C CYS A 43 10.82 10.07 -16.88
N GLU A 44 12.09 9.82 -16.67
CA GLU A 44 13.05 10.88 -16.35
C GLU A 44 13.24 11.90 -17.47
N ASN A 45 13.10 11.46 -18.73
CA ASN A 45 13.31 12.31 -19.91
C ASN A 45 12.15 13.31 -20.12
N CYS A 46 10.92 12.96 -19.78
CA CYS A 46 9.74 13.80 -20.01
C CYS A 46 8.95 14.11 -18.74
N GLY A 47 9.50 13.77 -17.57
CA GLY A 47 8.89 14.11 -16.28
C GLY A 47 8.86 15.63 -16.09
N GLU A 48 7.68 16.14 -15.77
CA GLU A 48 7.46 17.58 -15.53
C GLU A 48 6.55 17.79 -14.32
N ALA A 49 6.46 19.03 -13.85
CA ALA A 49 5.61 19.38 -12.72
C ALA A 49 4.13 19.14 -13.06
N HIS A 50 3.41 18.57 -12.08
CA HIS A 50 1.99 18.33 -12.15
C HIS A 50 1.26 19.09 -11.04
N THR A 51 0.21 19.80 -11.40
CA THR A 51 -0.68 20.44 -10.43
C THR A 51 -1.84 19.48 -10.13
N PRO A 52 -2.01 19.03 -8.87
CA PRO A 52 -3.08 18.11 -8.52
C PRO A 52 -4.46 18.68 -8.87
N SER A 53 -5.32 17.85 -9.44
CA SER A 53 -6.73 18.16 -9.55
C SER A 53 -7.40 18.22 -8.16
N PRO A 54 -8.60 18.80 -8.02
CA PRO A 54 -9.31 18.80 -6.73
C PRO A 54 -9.49 17.42 -6.13
N ALA A 55 -9.79 16.41 -6.95
CA ALA A 55 -9.94 15.02 -6.50
C ALA A 55 -8.60 14.42 -6.04
N GLU A 56 -7.52 14.63 -6.77
CA GLU A 56 -6.18 14.19 -6.39
C GLU A 56 -5.72 14.88 -5.10
N HIS A 57 -6.00 16.17 -4.97
CA HIS A 57 -5.66 16.95 -3.77
C HIS A 57 -6.37 16.39 -2.52
N GLU A 58 -7.68 16.13 -2.59
CA GLU A 58 -8.44 15.54 -1.50
C GLU A 58 -7.93 14.14 -1.14
N TRP A 59 -7.60 13.32 -2.14
CA TRP A 59 -7.05 11.99 -1.94
C TRP A 59 -5.69 12.05 -1.22
N LEU A 60 -4.80 12.96 -1.63
CA LEU A 60 -3.49 13.17 -1.00
C LEU A 60 -3.62 13.72 0.43
N LYS A 61 -4.60 14.59 0.67
CA LYS A 61 -4.84 15.21 1.98
C LYS A 61 -5.12 14.19 3.07
N TYR A 62 -5.70 13.05 2.73
CA TYR A 62 -5.91 11.95 3.67
C TYR A 62 -4.59 11.46 4.30
N GLU A 63 -3.51 11.37 3.53
CA GLU A 63 -2.20 10.90 4.01
C GLU A 63 -1.27 12.03 4.45
N LEU A 64 -1.33 13.17 3.79
CA LEU A 64 -0.39 14.29 3.97
C LEU A 64 -0.94 15.40 4.86
N GLY A 65 -2.27 15.44 5.08
CA GLY A 65 -2.92 16.51 5.81
C GLY A 65 -2.63 17.87 5.18
N ASP A 66 -2.31 18.87 6.01
CA ASP A 66 -2.02 20.24 5.55
C ASP A 66 -0.70 20.38 4.77
N LYS A 67 0.11 19.32 4.74
CA LYS A 67 1.39 19.32 4.00
C LYS A 67 1.23 19.05 2.52
N VAL A 68 0.02 18.77 2.03
CA VAL A 68 -0.23 18.46 0.62
C VAL A 68 0.32 19.53 -0.32
N ASP A 69 0.21 20.80 0.03
CA ASP A 69 0.68 21.92 -0.78
C ASP A 69 2.19 22.23 -0.60
N ALA A 70 2.85 21.56 0.34
CA ALA A 70 4.28 21.70 0.57
C ALA A 70 5.14 20.86 -0.38
N TYR A 71 4.54 19.92 -1.10
CA TYR A 71 5.25 19.00 -2.00
C TYR A 71 5.04 19.38 -3.47
N SER A 72 6.03 19.00 -4.29
CA SER A 72 5.93 19.07 -5.74
C SER A 72 5.61 17.70 -6.31
N TYR A 73 4.67 17.65 -7.23
CA TYR A 73 4.23 16.43 -7.88
C TYR A 73 4.68 16.38 -9.34
N LYS A 74 4.80 15.18 -9.89
CA LYS A 74 5.29 14.95 -11.24
C LYS A 74 4.34 14.10 -12.06
N HIS A 75 4.36 14.31 -13.37
CA HIS A 75 3.81 13.39 -14.36
C HIS A 75 4.74 13.35 -15.59
N GLY A 76 4.60 12.33 -16.41
CA GLY A 76 5.32 12.22 -17.67
C GLY A 76 4.47 12.72 -18.83
N ARG A 77 4.97 13.70 -19.59
CA ARG A 77 4.30 14.24 -20.77
C ARG A 77 4.17 13.23 -21.91
N GLY A 78 5.08 12.25 -21.96
CA GLY A 78 5.25 11.33 -23.06
C GLY A 78 6.38 11.77 -24.01
N CYS A 79 7.24 10.84 -24.39
CA CYS A 79 8.35 11.06 -25.30
C CYS A 79 8.73 9.76 -26.00
N SER A 80 9.71 9.81 -26.90
CA SER A 80 10.19 8.62 -27.61
C SER A 80 10.82 7.57 -26.71
N GLN A 81 11.48 7.97 -25.61
CA GLN A 81 12.08 7.01 -24.66
C GLN A 81 11.06 6.17 -23.90
N CYS A 82 9.92 6.73 -23.57
CA CYS A 82 8.84 6.02 -22.88
C CYS A 82 7.73 5.56 -23.82
N ASN A 83 7.93 5.63 -25.14
CA ASN A 83 6.92 5.30 -26.15
C ASN A 83 5.60 6.08 -25.94
N GLY A 84 5.70 7.33 -25.54
CA GLY A 84 4.53 8.20 -25.33
C GLY A 84 3.76 7.95 -24.03
N THR A 85 4.15 6.99 -23.21
CA THR A 85 3.39 6.60 -22.00
C THR A 85 3.59 7.54 -20.80
N GLY A 86 4.71 8.28 -20.76
CA GLY A 86 5.11 9.07 -19.60
C GLY A 86 5.76 8.28 -18.47
N TYR A 87 5.93 6.96 -18.63
CA TYR A 87 6.49 6.07 -17.62
C TYR A 87 7.62 5.22 -18.18
N THR A 88 8.61 4.91 -17.31
CA THR A 88 9.73 4.04 -17.65
C THR A 88 10.03 3.14 -16.44
N GLY A 89 9.79 1.84 -16.61
CA GLY A 89 10.01 0.86 -15.54
C GLY A 89 8.93 0.88 -14.44
N ARG A 90 9.18 0.09 -13.42
CA ARG A 90 8.27 -0.09 -12.27
C ARG A 90 9.07 -0.15 -10.98
N THR A 91 8.40 0.17 -9.86
CA THR A 91 8.95 -0.01 -8.52
C THR A 91 7.89 -0.59 -7.60
N GLY A 92 8.33 -1.25 -6.53
CA GLY A 92 7.42 -1.83 -5.54
C GLY A 92 6.96 -0.82 -4.49
N VAL A 93 5.72 -0.96 -4.07
CA VAL A 93 5.20 -0.43 -2.81
C VAL A 93 4.86 -1.59 -1.90
N TYR A 94 5.06 -1.41 -0.60
CA TYR A 94 5.05 -2.49 0.36
C TYR A 94 4.24 -2.12 1.59
N GLU A 95 3.63 -3.15 2.16
CA GLU A 95 2.99 -3.13 3.46
C GLU A 95 3.45 -4.38 4.20
N VAL A 96 3.82 -4.25 5.46
CA VAL A 96 4.39 -5.35 6.25
C VAL A 96 3.64 -5.46 7.58
N LEU A 97 3.26 -6.69 7.94
CA LEU A 97 2.72 -7.03 9.24
C LEU A 97 3.58 -8.12 9.88
N GLU A 98 4.31 -7.78 10.92
CA GLU A 98 5.03 -8.73 11.76
C GLU A 98 4.09 -9.30 12.82
N MET A 99 4.10 -10.61 13.01
CA MET A 99 3.29 -11.28 14.03
C MET A 99 3.98 -11.17 15.41
N THR A 100 3.75 -10.06 16.07
CA THR A 100 4.21 -9.84 17.46
C THR A 100 3.38 -10.67 18.45
N ASN A 101 3.85 -10.78 19.69
CA ASN A 101 3.12 -11.50 20.74
C ASN A 101 1.68 -10.99 20.92
N ASP A 102 1.48 -9.68 20.85
CA ASP A 102 0.14 -9.07 20.94
C ASP A 102 -0.78 -9.53 19.80
N LEU A 103 -0.25 -9.66 18.58
CA LEU A 103 -1.01 -10.17 17.44
C LEU A 103 -1.24 -11.67 17.52
N VAL A 104 -0.29 -12.43 18.05
CA VAL A 104 -0.44 -13.85 18.32
C VAL A 104 -1.55 -14.11 19.33
N GLU A 105 -1.62 -13.34 20.40
CA GLU A 105 -2.72 -13.41 21.36
C GLU A 105 -4.06 -13.03 20.72
N ALA A 106 -4.08 -11.93 19.99
CA ALA A 106 -5.30 -11.44 19.36
C ALA A 106 -5.87 -12.40 18.30
N ILE A 107 -5.03 -13.08 17.50
CA ILE A 107 -5.50 -14.04 16.49
C ILE A 107 -6.05 -15.32 17.12
N ASN A 108 -5.60 -15.70 18.30
CA ASN A 108 -6.11 -16.85 19.06
C ASN A 108 -7.50 -16.60 19.67
N HIS A 109 -7.89 -15.33 19.79
CA HIS A 109 -9.21 -14.97 20.28
C HIS A 109 -10.31 -15.30 19.26
N GLU A 110 -11.50 -15.67 19.74
CA GLU A 110 -12.63 -15.99 18.85
C GLU A 110 -13.10 -14.77 18.02
N ASP A 111 -13.02 -13.59 18.63
CA ASP A 111 -13.34 -12.33 17.95
C ASP A 111 -12.18 -11.85 17.09
N THR A 112 -12.29 -12.05 15.77
CA THR A 112 -11.31 -11.58 14.79
C THR A 112 -11.18 -10.04 14.74
N GLY A 113 -12.18 -9.31 15.24
CA GLY A 113 -12.14 -7.85 15.33
C GLY A 113 -11.02 -7.36 16.23
N LEU A 114 -10.68 -8.11 17.28
CA LEU A 114 -9.56 -7.78 18.17
C LEU A 114 -8.21 -7.85 17.42
N PHE A 115 -8.05 -8.86 16.57
CA PHE A 115 -6.85 -8.97 15.73
C PHE A 115 -6.75 -7.79 14.76
N VAL A 116 -7.84 -7.43 14.08
CA VAL A 116 -7.86 -6.30 13.13
C VAL A 116 -7.48 -4.99 13.84
N GLN A 117 -8.03 -4.74 15.01
CA GLN A 117 -7.72 -3.53 15.79
C GLN A 117 -6.26 -3.50 16.23
N ALA A 118 -5.74 -4.59 16.75
CA ALA A 118 -4.35 -4.72 17.18
C ALA A 118 -3.38 -4.56 16.01
N ALA A 119 -3.67 -5.17 14.86
CA ALA A 119 -2.87 -5.07 13.65
C ALA A 119 -2.85 -3.63 13.10
N ARG A 120 -3.99 -2.95 13.03
CA ARG A 120 -4.07 -1.54 12.61
C ARG A 120 -3.27 -0.63 13.53
N LYS A 121 -3.37 -0.86 14.84
CA LYS A 121 -2.59 -0.11 15.83
C LYS A 121 -1.09 -0.31 15.65
N GLN A 122 -0.65 -1.56 15.46
CA GLN A 122 0.75 -1.88 15.25
C GLN A 122 1.30 -1.28 13.97
N MET A 123 0.54 -1.31 12.88
CA MET A 123 0.94 -0.74 11.59
C MET A 123 1.08 0.78 11.65
N ALA A 124 0.35 1.46 12.54
CA ALA A 124 0.39 2.90 12.74
C ALA A 124 0.27 3.70 11.42
N GLY A 125 -0.58 3.23 10.50
CA GLY A 125 -0.80 3.84 9.19
C GLY A 125 0.27 3.52 8.14
N GLN A 126 1.22 2.62 8.39
CA GLN A 126 2.21 2.15 7.42
C GLN A 126 1.57 1.21 6.39
N THR A 127 0.67 1.74 5.59
CA THR A 127 -0.10 1.02 4.57
C THR A 127 0.54 1.12 3.20
N LEU A 128 0.11 0.26 2.26
CA LEU A 128 0.47 0.37 0.84
C LEU A 128 0.16 1.76 0.27
N ARG A 129 -0.99 2.33 0.64
CA ARG A 129 -1.36 3.70 0.23
C ARG A 129 -0.33 4.72 0.70
N ARG A 130 0.08 4.66 1.96
CA ARG A 130 1.08 5.57 2.51
C ARG A 130 2.45 5.40 1.83
N ASP A 131 2.86 4.16 1.55
CA ASP A 131 4.11 3.91 0.83
C ASP A 131 4.05 4.41 -0.62
N ALA A 132 2.90 4.28 -1.29
CA ALA A 132 2.68 4.85 -2.61
C ALA A 132 2.76 6.39 -2.58
N VAL A 133 2.14 7.05 -1.59
CA VAL A 133 2.21 8.50 -1.42
C VAL A 133 3.65 8.96 -1.17
N ARG A 134 4.44 8.19 -0.42
CA ARG A 134 5.88 8.47 -0.25
C ARG A 134 6.62 8.53 -1.60
N LEU A 135 6.33 7.61 -2.52
CA LEU A 135 6.90 7.63 -3.87
C LEU A 135 6.40 8.81 -4.70
N VAL A 136 5.15 9.21 -4.52
CA VAL A 136 4.56 10.39 -5.18
C VAL A 136 5.28 11.67 -4.76
N VAL A 137 5.46 11.91 -3.46
CA VAL A 137 6.13 13.12 -2.96
C VAL A 137 7.62 13.14 -3.29
N ASN A 138 8.24 11.99 -3.51
CA ASN A 138 9.61 11.87 -3.98
C ASN A 138 9.76 12.02 -5.51
N GLY A 139 8.66 12.23 -6.22
CA GLY A 139 8.66 12.38 -7.68
C GLY A 139 8.95 11.10 -8.46
N ARG A 140 8.86 9.93 -7.83
CA ARG A 140 9.13 8.63 -8.46
C ARG A 140 7.96 8.10 -9.25
N THR A 141 6.74 8.37 -8.81
CA THR A 141 5.51 7.95 -9.47
C THR A 141 4.49 9.09 -9.50
N THR A 142 3.38 8.87 -10.17
CA THR A 142 2.30 9.85 -10.28
C THR A 142 1.22 9.63 -9.21
N ILE A 143 0.43 10.66 -8.95
CA ILE A 143 -0.77 10.56 -8.09
C ILE A 143 -1.73 9.52 -8.68
N ASP A 144 -1.93 9.51 -10.00
CA ASP A 144 -2.80 8.57 -10.69
C ASP A 144 -2.40 7.10 -10.44
N GLU A 145 -1.10 6.77 -10.52
CA GLU A 145 -0.60 5.44 -10.21
C GLU A 145 -0.87 5.04 -8.74
N ALA A 146 -0.65 5.95 -7.81
CA ALA A 146 -0.91 5.71 -6.39
C ALA A 146 -2.40 5.51 -6.11
N MET A 147 -3.27 6.30 -6.73
CA MET A 147 -4.73 6.13 -6.64
C MET A 147 -5.17 4.80 -7.22
N ARG A 148 -4.64 4.42 -8.39
CA ARG A 148 -4.97 3.17 -9.07
C ARG A 148 -4.74 1.94 -8.18
N ILE A 149 -3.59 1.87 -7.52
CA ILE A 149 -3.29 0.73 -6.64
C ILE A 149 -4.11 0.74 -5.35
N SER A 150 -4.50 1.93 -4.87
CA SER A 150 -5.31 2.08 -3.65
C SER A 150 -6.76 1.67 -3.87
N ASN A 151 -7.34 2.00 -5.03
CA ASN A 151 -8.71 1.63 -5.36
C ASN A 151 -8.92 0.11 -5.56
N GLN A 152 -7.84 -0.64 -5.73
CA GLN A 152 -7.89 -2.11 -5.79
C GLN A 152 -8.10 -2.78 -4.41
N PHE A 153 -8.19 -2.00 -3.34
CA PHE A 153 -8.40 -2.49 -1.97
C PHE A 153 -9.84 -2.29 -1.47
N GLU A 154 -10.66 -1.56 -2.21
CA GLU A 154 -12.04 -1.26 -1.82
C GLU A 154 -13.07 -2.24 -2.41
N ASP A 155 -12.63 -3.22 -3.22
CA ASP A 155 -13.43 -4.34 -3.75
C ASP A 155 -13.08 -5.68 -3.00
#